data_2076ff7a10c5f6d47aef7d184d65b28a
#
_entry.id   2076ff7a10c5f6d47aef7d184d65b28a
#
_cell.length_a   1.000
_cell.length_b   1.000
_cell.length_c   1.000
_cell.angle_alpha   90.00
_cell.angle_beta   90.00
_cell.angle_gamma   90.00
#
_symmetry.space_group_name_H-M   'P 1'
#
loop_
_entity.id
_entity.type
_entity.pdbx_description
1 polymer ?
#
loop_
_entity_poly.entity_id
_entity_poly.type
_entity_poly.pdbx_seq_one_letter_code
_entity_poly.pdbx_strand_id
1 'polypeptide(L)'
;MIQGFETRELTDQVIRPFIKSANGILHTKLKSVEQYEQTNWPTFNNNELTKHPIVVFGILRGTGELIKECQRINHTYYHFDHAYYFKEQKHGKNSIFNERIYRLTKNGMMLTYIDKLNNTDKQRLIKFKKHIEIKPFTKKGDYILVLPPSEHVNLWYDFTNWEKNTINKLKQYTQREIRIRKKNSKTPFMEELKNAWAVVTSQSTAAVDAILNGVPSFCDNMSFAIPVSHTDLSLIETPFYPDNREDWIDSLLSNQYTMSEIENGFAWNRLKNK
;
A
#
# COMPACT_ATOMS: atom_id res chain seq x y z
N MET A 1 -1.11 -25.31 -3.10
CA MET A 1 -1.85 -25.00 -1.85
C MET A 1 -1.20 -23.76 -1.25
N ILE A 2 -1.93 -22.92 -0.51
CA ILE A 2 -1.42 -21.76 0.23
C ILE A 2 -1.83 -21.85 1.70
N GLN A 3 -1.20 -21.06 2.57
CA GLN A 3 -1.53 -21.04 4.00
C GLN A 3 -1.70 -19.62 4.50
N GLY A 4 -2.77 -19.35 5.24
CA GLY A 4 -3.13 -18.04 5.75
C GLY A 4 -3.05 -17.95 7.27
N PHE A 5 -2.68 -16.76 7.78
CA PHE A 5 -2.49 -16.51 9.20
C PHE A 5 -3.48 -15.47 9.70
N GLU A 6 -4.35 -15.86 10.60
CA GLU A 6 -5.30 -14.98 11.27
C GLU A 6 -4.62 -14.20 12.38
N THR A 7 -4.92 -12.90 12.47
CA THR A 7 -4.37 -12.04 13.53
C THR A 7 -5.43 -11.29 14.33
N ARG A 8 -6.46 -10.78 13.68
CA ARG A 8 -7.57 -10.08 14.32
C ARG A 8 -8.82 -10.13 13.43
N GLU A 9 -9.97 -9.96 14.02
CA GLU A 9 -11.26 -10.09 13.33
C GLU A 9 -11.38 -9.29 12.02
N LEU A 10 -10.92 -8.03 12.00
CA LEU A 10 -10.97 -7.18 10.79
C LEU A 10 -10.11 -7.73 9.63
N THR A 11 -8.95 -8.32 9.94
CA THR A 11 -8.05 -8.88 8.93
C THR A 11 -8.47 -10.29 8.53
N ASP A 12 -9.06 -11.03 9.47
CA ASP A 12 -9.55 -12.37 9.25
C ASP A 12 -10.72 -12.38 8.27
N GLN A 13 -11.49 -11.29 8.18
CA GLN A 13 -12.56 -11.11 7.19
C GLN A 13 -12.08 -11.21 5.75
N VAL A 14 -10.82 -10.93 5.45
CA VAL A 14 -10.24 -11.07 4.10
C VAL A 14 -9.41 -12.33 3.95
N ILE A 15 -8.66 -12.73 4.98
CA ILE A 15 -7.80 -13.92 4.94
C ILE A 15 -8.64 -15.21 4.80
N ARG A 16 -9.68 -15.38 5.61
CA ARG A 16 -10.54 -16.58 5.55
C ARG A 16 -11.15 -16.84 4.18
N PRO A 17 -11.89 -15.91 3.56
CA PRO A 17 -12.48 -16.16 2.25
C PRO A 17 -11.44 -16.37 1.15
N PHE A 18 -10.32 -15.67 1.21
CA PHE A 18 -9.23 -15.88 0.26
C PHE A 18 -8.63 -17.29 0.38
N ILE A 19 -8.30 -17.74 1.58
CA ILE A 19 -7.78 -19.09 1.82
C ILE A 19 -8.80 -20.17 1.44
N LYS A 20 -10.07 -19.96 1.77
CA LYS A 20 -11.16 -20.84 1.35
C LYS A 20 -11.26 -20.95 -0.16
N SER A 21 -11.24 -19.82 -0.88
CA SER A 21 -11.33 -19.79 -2.34
C SER A 21 -10.14 -20.47 -3.05
N ALA A 22 -8.99 -20.51 -2.38
CA ALA A 22 -7.75 -21.15 -2.85
C ALA A 22 -7.61 -22.62 -2.40
N ASN A 23 -8.57 -23.15 -1.64
CA ASN A 23 -8.49 -24.47 -0.99
C ASN A 23 -7.19 -24.61 -0.16
N GLY A 24 -6.89 -23.59 0.63
CA GLY A 24 -5.67 -23.49 1.43
C GLY A 24 -5.84 -23.90 2.90
N ILE A 25 -4.77 -23.78 3.65
CA ILE A 25 -4.70 -24.07 5.10
C ILE A 25 -4.85 -22.77 5.87
N LEU A 26 -5.73 -22.75 6.87
CA LEU A 26 -5.92 -21.60 7.75
C LEU A 26 -5.32 -21.88 9.12
N HIS A 27 -4.37 -21.05 9.55
CA HIS A 27 -3.82 -21.09 10.89
C HIS A 27 -4.66 -20.20 11.82
N THR A 28 -5.03 -20.77 12.96
CA THR A 28 -5.96 -20.16 13.90
C THR A 28 -5.42 -18.91 14.58
N LYS A 29 -6.35 -18.04 14.91
CA LYS A 29 -6.19 -16.73 15.52
C LYS A 29 -5.43 -16.77 16.85
N LEU A 30 -4.49 -15.86 16.98
CA LEU A 30 -3.90 -15.50 18.26
C LEU A 30 -4.89 -14.68 19.08
N LYS A 31 -5.19 -15.13 20.31
CA LYS A 31 -6.28 -14.56 21.11
C LYS A 31 -5.91 -13.27 21.85
N SER A 32 -4.63 -12.98 22.10
CA SER A 32 -4.18 -11.76 22.79
C SER A 32 -2.80 -11.30 22.35
N VAL A 33 -2.46 -10.03 22.64
CA VAL A 33 -1.13 -9.45 22.36
C VAL A 33 -0.06 -10.18 23.18
N GLU A 34 -0.37 -10.62 24.40
CA GLU A 34 0.56 -11.36 25.28
C GLU A 34 0.87 -12.77 24.76
N GLN A 35 -0.11 -13.42 24.14
CA GLN A 35 0.12 -14.69 23.45
C GLN A 35 0.98 -14.52 22.19
N TYR A 36 1.08 -13.32 21.72
CA TYR A 36 1.82 -12.91 20.56
C TYR A 36 3.35 -12.93 20.75
N GLU A 37 3.81 -12.48 21.90
CA GLU A 37 5.20 -12.55 22.30
C GLU A 37 5.62 -13.96 22.74
N GLN A 38 4.66 -14.80 23.12
CA GLN A 38 4.88 -16.16 23.62
C GLN A 38 4.57 -17.25 22.58
N THR A 39 3.80 -16.96 21.55
CA THR A 39 3.58 -17.95 20.49
C THR A 39 4.78 -17.96 19.57
N ASN A 40 5.54 -19.01 19.66
CA ASN A 40 6.33 -19.50 18.53
C ASN A 40 5.37 -19.67 17.34
N TRP A 41 5.20 -18.62 16.53
CA TRP A 41 4.80 -18.84 15.17
C TRP A 41 5.63 -20.02 14.69
N PRO A 42 5.03 -21.00 14.00
CA PRO A 42 5.79 -22.11 13.53
C PRO A 42 7.03 -21.53 12.89
N THR A 43 8.16 -21.68 13.57
CA THR A 43 9.42 -21.13 13.10
C THR A 43 9.71 -21.79 11.77
N PHE A 44 10.28 -21.07 10.83
CA PHE A 44 10.74 -21.63 9.54
C PHE A 44 11.74 -22.80 9.72
N ASN A 45 12.20 -23.03 10.94
CA ASN A 45 12.90 -24.25 11.33
C ASN A 45 12.03 -25.51 11.29
N ASN A 46 10.69 -25.38 11.35
CA ASN A 46 9.78 -26.45 11.02
C ASN A 46 9.53 -26.44 9.52
N ASN A 47 9.97 -27.45 8.80
CA ASN A 47 9.78 -27.66 7.35
C ASN A 47 8.31 -27.50 6.87
N GLU A 48 7.35 -27.40 7.76
CA GLU A 48 5.92 -27.22 7.47
C GLU A 48 5.63 -25.84 6.85
N LEU A 49 6.24 -24.75 7.35
CA LEU A 49 5.97 -23.40 6.82
C LEU A 49 6.56 -23.17 5.44
N THR A 50 7.61 -23.89 5.09
CA THR A 50 8.26 -23.77 3.78
C THR A 50 7.56 -24.60 2.70
N LYS A 51 6.58 -25.44 3.06
CA LYS A 51 5.86 -26.27 2.09
C LYS A 51 4.90 -25.47 1.19
N HIS A 52 4.35 -24.37 1.70
CA HIS A 52 3.29 -23.64 1.00
C HIS A 52 3.48 -22.13 1.11
N PRO A 53 3.20 -21.37 0.02
CA PRO A 53 3.19 -19.91 0.07
C PRO A 53 2.34 -19.36 1.22
N ILE A 54 2.83 -18.30 1.83
CA ILE A 54 2.23 -17.66 3.01
C ILE A 54 1.29 -16.52 2.59
N VAL A 55 0.16 -16.36 3.28
CA VAL A 55 -0.77 -15.25 3.09
C VAL A 55 -0.94 -14.51 4.41
N VAL A 56 -0.65 -13.21 4.41
CA VAL A 56 -0.73 -12.35 5.59
C VAL A 56 -1.43 -11.03 5.29
N PHE A 57 -1.89 -10.35 6.34
CA PHE A 57 -2.43 -9.00 6.26
C PHE A 57 -1.57 -8.02 7.07
N GLY A 58 -1.09 -6.95 6.40
CA GLY A 58 -0.27 -5.92 7.02
C GLY A 58 1.04 -6.44 7.62
N ILE A 59 1.63 -5.62 8.47
CA ILE A 59 2.95 -5.90 9.10
C ILE A 59 2.88 -6.01 10.62
N LEU A 60 1.69 -5.89 11.20
CA LEU A 60 1.50 -5.90 12.64
C LEU A 60 1.18 -7.32 13.14
N ARG A 61 1.45 -7.56 14.44
CA ARG A 61 1.10 -8.80 15.11
C ARG A 61 1.81 -10.04 14.56
N GLY A 62 3.14 -9.94 14.30
CA GLY A 62 4.03 -11.00 13.82
C GLY A 62 3.96 -11.28 12.33
N THR A 63 2.98 -10.73 11.60
CA THR A 63 2.95 -10.88 10.14
C THR A 63 4.16 -10.25 9.47
N GLY A 64 4.69 -9.18 10.06
CA GLY A 64 5.91 -8.55 9.62
C GLY A 64 7.11 -9.50 9.71
N GLU A 65 7.29 -10.16 10.83
CA GLU A 65 8.36 -11.13 11.05
C GLU A 65 8.27 -12.28 10.06
N LEU A 66 7.04 -12.79 9.77
CA LEU A 66 6.82 -13.79 8.72
C LEU A 66 7.25 -13.27 7.34
N ILE A 67 6.92 -12.01 6.99
CA ILE A 67 7.35 -11.42 5.73
C ILE A 67 8.87 -11.32 5.65
N LYS A 68 9.54 -10.81 6.71
CA LYS A 68 11.01 -10.71 6.75
C LYS A 68 11.65 -12.07 6.55
N GLU A 69 11.11 -13.09 7.20
CA GLU A 69 11.64 -14.43 7.05
C GLU A 69 11.40 -15.01 5.65
N CYS A 70 10.21 -14.81 5.07
CA CYS A 70 9.96 -15.16 3.67
C CYS A 70 10.97 -14.49 2.73
N GLN A 71 11.24 -13.21 2.93
CA GLN A 71 12.21 -12.46 2.12
C GLN A 71 13.64 -13.02 2.30
N ARG A 72 14.03 -13.32 3.55
CA ARG A 72 15.38 -13.87 3.87
C ARG A 72 15.66 -15.19 3.17
N ILE A 73 14.67 -16.09 3.10
CA ILE A 73 14.82 -17.43 2.49
C ILE A 73 14.27 -17.53 1.06
N ASN A 74 13.87 -16.39 0.47
CA ASN A 74 13.23 -16.32 -0.86
C ASN A 74 11.98 -17.20 -0.97
N HIS A 75 11.15 -17.23 0.07
CA HIS A 75 9.90 -17.97 0.10
C HIS A 75 8.74 -17.13 -0.40
N THR A 76 7.84 -17.73 -1.20
CA THR A 76 6.68 -17.03 -1.75
C THR A 76 5.69 -16.63 -0.66
N TYR A 77 5.28 -15.37 -0.69
CA TYR A 77 4.22 -14.85 0.16
C TYR A 77 3.26 -13.93 -0.59
N TYR A 78 2.04 -13.85 -0.09
CA TYR A 78 0.99 -12.94 -0.54
C TYR A 78 0.65 -11.98 0.60
N HIS A 79 0.64 -10.71 0.31
CA HIS A 79 0.44 -9.66 1.31
C HIS A 79 -0.80 -8.86 0.99
N PHE A 80 -1.79 -8.92 1.88
CA PHE A 80 -2.95 -8.04 1.88
C PHE A 80 -2.68 -6.78 2.69
N ASP A 81 -3.26 -5.67 2.22
CA ASP A 81 -3.36 -4.44 2.98
C ASP A 81 -4.53 -3.58 2.46
N HIS A 82 -4.77 -2.41 3.07
CA HIS A 82 -5.77 -1.46 2.62
C HIS A 82 -5.53 -1.04 1.16
N ALA A 83 -6.61 -0.77 0.42
CA ALA A 83 -6.55 -0.39 -0.99
C ALA A 83 -5.62 0.82 -1.24
N TYR A 84 -5.03 0.89 -2.43
CA TYR A 84 -4.29 2.07 -2.90
C TYR A 84 -5.22 3.27 -3.10
N TYR A 85 -6.38 3.03 -3.70
CA TYR A 85 -7.45 3.97 -3.97
C TYR A 85 -8.79 3.35 -3.62
N PHE A 86 -9.86 4.13 -3.48
CA PHE A 86 -11.16 3.68 -2.97
C PHE A 86 -11.10 3.15 -1.52
N LYS A 87 -10.33 3.85 -0.68
CA LYS A 87 -10.17 3.49 0.73
C LYS A 87 -11.51 3.52 1.47
N GLU A 88 -11.61 2.69 2.48
CA GLU A 88 -12.75 2.68 3.39
C GLU A 88 -12.83 3.98 4.20
N GLN A 89 -14.04 4.46 4.46
CA GLN A 89 -14.27 5.44 5.52
C GLN A 89 -14.28 4.68 6.86
N LYS A 90 -13.29 4.95 7.74
CA LYS A 90 -13.16 4.42 9.12
C LYS A 90 -13.95 3.12 9.37
N HIS A 91 -13.36 1.96 9.03
CA HIS A 91 -13.89 0.62 9.30
C HIS A 91 -15.17 0.23 8.51
N GLY A 92 -15.58 1.00 7.51
CA GLY A 92 -16.76 0.76 6.70
C GLY A 92 -16.47 0.17 5.32
N LYS A 93 -17.52 -0.01 4.56
CA LYS A 93 -17.47 -0.34 3.14
C LYS A 93 -17.16 0.93 2.33
N ASN A 94 -16.52 0.78 1.17
CA ASN A 94 -16.40 1.89 0.24
C ASN A 94 -17.79 2.31 -0.24
N SER A 95 -18.10 3.62 -0.20
CA SER A 95 -19.43 4.14 -0.53
C SER A 95 -19.83 3.94 -1.99
N ILE A 96 -18.86 3.85 -2.91
CA ILE A 96 -19.09 3.68 -4.35
C ILE A 96 -19.45 2.23 -4.67
N PHE A 97 -18.75 1.27 -4.08
CA PHE A 97 -18.91 -0.16 -4.38
C PHE A 97 -19.74 -0.91 -3.35
N ASN A 98 -20.09 -0.27 -2.22
CA ASN A 98 -20.74 -0.89 -1.07
C ASN A 98 -20.03 -2.17 -0.57
N GLU A 99 -18.73 -2.26 -0.83
CA GLU A 99 -17.86 -3.37 -0.45
C GLU A 99 -16.54 -2.84 0.13
N ARG A 100 -15.84 -3.68 0.87
CA ARG A 100 -14.43 -3.43 1.21
C ARG A 100 -13.55 -3.77 0.03
N ILE A 101 -12.48 -3.00 -0.13
CA ILE A 101 -11.49 -3.21 -1.19
C ILE A 101 -10.12 -3.32 -0.53
N TYR A 102 -9.36 -4.33 -0.93
CA TYR A 102 -8.03 -4.60 -0.43
C TYR A 102 -7.03 -4.71 -1.57
N ARG A 103 -5.81 -4.23 -1.36
CA ARG A 103 -4.70 -4.55 -2.25
C ARG A 103 -4.14 -5.92 -1.89
N LEU A 104 -3.61 -6.61 -2.89
CA LEU A 104 -2.99 -7.91 -2.74
C LEU A 104 -1.77 -7.98 -3.67
N THR A 105 -0.62 -8.28 -3.10
CA THR A 105 0.66 -8.38 -3.81
C THR A 105 1.31 -9.73 -3.57
N LYS A 106 2.18 -10.16 -4.48
CA LYS A 106 2.99 -11.38 -4.39
C LYS A 106 4.46 -10.98 -4.25
N ASN A 107 5.15 -11.54 -3.27
CA ASN A 107 6.58 -11.34 -2.99
C ASN A 107 7.00 -9.87 -2.79
N GLY A 108 6.06 -9.02 -2.39
CA GLY A 108 6.28 -7.62 -2.10
C GLY A 108 5.13 -7.08 -1.26
N MET A 109 5.35 -6.00 -0.51
CA MET A 109 4.28 -5.34 0.25
C MET A 109 3.59 -4.26 -0.56
N MET A 110 4.23 -3.81 -1.62
CA MET A 110 3.74 -2.74 -2.50
C MET A 110 4.08 -3.05 -3.96
N LEU A 111 3.25 -2.57 -4.86
CA LEU A 111 3.49 -2.64 -6.29
C LEU A 111 4.37 -1.44 -6.71
N THR A 112 5.65 -1.65 -6.87
CA THR A 112 6.64 -0.60 -7.18
C THR A 112 6.92 -0.43 -8.68
N TYR A 113 6.13 -1.07 -9.53
CA TYR A 113 6.25 -1.05 -10.99
C TYR A 113 4.87 -0.93 -11.64
N ILE A 114 4.84 -0.59 -12.92
CA ILE A 114 3.62 -0.62 -13.72
C ILE A 114 3.43 -2.05 -14.23
N ASP A 115 2.32 -2.66 -13.83
CA ASP A 115 1.97 -4.03 -14.19
C ASP A 115 1.48 -4.13 -15.63
N LYS A 116 1.83 -5.20 -16.32
CA LYS A 116 1.35 -5.44 -17.67
C LYS A 116 -0.05 -6.06 -17.63
N LEU A 117 -1.04 -5.29 -18.06
CA LEU A 117 -2.44 -5.67 -17.99
C LEU A 117 -2.88 -6.47 -19.23
N ASN A 118 -3.58 -7.58 -19.01
CA ASN A 118 -4.25 -8.32 -20.06
C ASN A 118 -5.68 -7.79 -20.33
N ASN A 119 -6.37 -8.36 -21.31
CA ASN A 119 -7.71 -7.92 -21.69
C ASN A 119 -8.74 -8.10 -20.54
N THR A 120 -8.63 -9.17 -19.77
CA THR A 120 -9.52 -9.40 -18.60
C THR A 120 -9.32 -8.33 -17.55
N ASP A 121 -8.06 -7.96 -17.27
CA ASP A 121 -7.75 -6.84 -16.36
C ASP A 121 -8.36 -5.54 -16.86
N LYS A 122 -8.17 -5.19 -18.13
CA LYS A 122 -8.70 -3.96 -18.74
C LYS A 122 -10.23 -3.89 -18.67
N GLN A 123 -10.93 -4.97 -19.00
CA GLN A 123 -12.38 -5.04 -18.89
C GLN A 123 -12.86 -4.86 -17.42
N ARG A 124 -12.17 -5.52 -16.49
CA ARG A 124 -12.49 -5.38 -15.07
C ARG A 124 -12.32 -3.93 -14.58
N LEU A 125 -11.30 -3.21 -15.08
CA LEU A 125 -11.00 -1.85 -14.65
C LEU A 125 -12.06 -0.83 -15.05
N ILE A 126 -12.89 -1.08 -16.05
CA ILE A 126 -13.95 -0.16 -16.52
C ILE A 126 -14.82 0.30 -15.35
N LYS A 127 -15.19 -0.62 -14.43
CA LYS A 127 -16.03 -0.30 -13.27
C LYS A 127 -15.35 0.67 -12.27
N PHE A 128 -14.01 0.67 -12.20
CA PHE A 128 -13.25 1.55 -11.31
C PHE A 128 -12.95 2.89 -11.97
N LYS A 129 -12.51 2.87 -13.24
CA LYS A 129 -12.04 4.04 -13.98
C LYS A 129 -13.08 5.14 -14.11
N LYS A 130 -14.37 4.80 -14.24
CA LYS A 130 -15.47 5.79 -14.31
C LYS A 130 -15.59 6.67 -13.05
N HIS A 131 -14.90 6.32 -11.96
CA HIS A 131 -14.89 7.06 -10.71
C HIS A 131 -13.54 7.71 -10.41
N ILE A 132 -12.62 7.72 -11.38
CA ILE A 132 -11.29 8.30 -11.25
C ILE A 132 -11.14 9.44 -12.22
N GLU A 133 -10.74 10.58 -11.70
CA GLU A 133 -10.32 11.75 -12.48
C GLU A 133 -8.81 11.93 -12.30
N ILE A 134 -8.09 12.09 -13.43
CA ILE A 134 -6.67 12.44 -13.44
C ILE A 134 -6.57 13.89 -13.88
N LYS A 135 -6.37 14.79 -12.92
CA LYS A 135 -6.26 16.23 -13.19
C LYS A 135 -4.90 16.57 -13.82
N PRO A 136 -4.85 17.59 -14.70
CA PRO A 136 -3.58 18.12 -15.19
C PRO A 136 -2.65 18.48 -14.02
N PHE A 137 -1.34 18.32 -14.21
CA PHE A 137 -0.39 18.77 -13.20
C PHE A 137 -0.45 20.29 -13.03
N THR A 138 -0.56 20.72 -11.78
CA THR A 138 -0.35 22.12 -11.41
C THR A 138 1.15 22.37 -11.28
N LYS A 139 1.62 23.45 -11.94
CA LYS A 139 3.00 23.92 -11.85
C LYS A 139 3.09 25.16 -10.94
N LYS A 140 2.16 25.27 -10.00
CA LYS A 140 2.05 26.35 -9.03
C LYS A 140 1.82 25.78 -7.64
N GLY A 141 2.31 26.46 -6.62
CA GLY A 141 2.12 26.07 -5.24
C GLY A 141 3.06 26.83 -4.32
N ASP A 142 2.63 27.05 -3.10
CA ASP A 142 3.30 27.93 -2.14
C ASP A 142 4.21 27.15 -1.19
N TYR A 143 3.92 25.87 -0.97
CA TYR A 143 4.58 25.07 0.05
C TYR A 143 4.76 23.60 -0.36
N ILE A 144 5.67 22.95 0.32
CA ILE A 144 5.88 21.51 0.24
C ILE A 144 5.14 20.85 1.40
N LEU A 145 4.28 19.87 1.07
CA LEU A 145 3.51 19.13 2.06
C LEU A 145 4.22 17.83 2.41
N VAL A 146 4.80 17.73 3.60
CA VAL A 146 5.50 16.56 4.10
C VAL A 146 4.53 15.70 4.92
N LEU A 147 4.40 14.41 4.56
CA LEU A 147 3.56 13.43 5.25
C LEU A 147 4.46 12.34 5.87
N PRO A 148 4.85 12.49 7.13
CA PRO A 148 5.68 11.49 7.80
C PRO A 148 5.01 10.12 7.86
N PRO A 149 5.78 9.03 7.78
CA PRO A 149 5.26 7.69 8.01
C PRO A 149 4.73 7.53 9.44
N SER A 150 3.84 6.55 9.63
CA SER A 150 3.39 6.21 10.97
C SER A 150 4.51 5.56 11.78
N GLU A 151 4.38 5.59 13.12
CA GLU A 151 5.36 4.97 14.02
C GLU A 151 5.63 3.50 13.67
N HIS A 152 4.59 2.72 13.35
CA HIS A 152 4.75 1.32 12.95
C HIS A 152 5.56 1.15 11.65
N VAL A 153 5.37 2.06 10.69
CA VAL A 153 6.15 2.05 9.44
C VAL A 153 7.60 2.46 9.72
N ASN A 154 7.82 3.46 10.59
CA ASN A 154 9.16 3.84 11.02
C ASN A 154 9.92 2.66 11.65
N LEU A 155 9.27 1.95 12.58
CA LEU A 155 9.87 0.79 13.23
C LEU A 155 10.14 -0.36 12.26
N TRP A 156 9.21 -0.62 11.35
CA TRP A 156 9.36 -1.70 10.37
C TRP A 156 10.53 -1.51 9.40
N TYR A 157 10.69 -0.26 8.89
CA TYR A 157 11.71 0.07 7.89
C TYR A 157 12.97 0.67 8.49
N ASP A 158 13.07 0.75 9.83
CA ASP A 158 14.14 1.45 10.54
C ASP A 158 14.35 2.90 10.04
N PHE A 159 13.25 3.60 9.84
CA PHE A 159 13.25 5.00 9.40
C PHE A 159 13.53 5.96 10.57
N THR A 160 14.68 5.78 11.21
CA THR A 160 15.09 6.63 12.33
C THR A 160 15.13 8.10 11.91
N ASN A 161 14.33 8.96 12.59
CA ASN A 161 14.28 10.39 12.31
C ASN A 161 13.86 10.78 10.87
N TRP A 162 13.07 9.99 10.17
CA TRP A 162 12.66 10.26 8.79
C TRP A 162 12.15 11.70 8.57
N GLU A 163 11.23 12.18 9.43
CA GLU A 163 10.67 13.54 9.35
C GLU A 163 11.77 14.61 9.43
N LYS A 164 12.61 14.52 10.47
CA LYS A 164 13.72 15.47 10.67
C LYS A 164 14.72 15.47 9.52
N ASN A 165 15.13 14.29 9.08
CA ASN A 165 16.09 14.12 7.99
C ASN A 165 15.52 14.67 6.66
N THR A 166 14.26 14.37 6.37
CA THR A 166 13.56 14.87 5.18
C THR A 166 13.47 16.40 5.18
N ILE A 167 13.07 17.00 6.30
CA ILE A 167 12.99 18.47 6.42
C ILE A 167 14.37 19.12 6.26
N ASN A 168 15.38 18.57 6.93
CA ASN A 168 16.74 19.09 6.83
C ASN A 168 17.29 19.01 5.39
N LYS A 169 16.98 17.93 4.68
CA LYS A 169 17.38 17.77 3.29
C LYS A 169 16.62 18.76 2.38
N LEU A 170 15.31 18.90 2.54
CA LEU A 170 14.51 19.85 1.76
C LEU A 170 15.01 21.30 1.91
N LYS A 171 15.35 21.74 3.12
CA LYS A 171 15.87 23.10 3.40
C LYS A 171 17.16 23.43 2.64
N GLN A 172 17.87 22.45 2.12
CA GLN A 172 19.07 22.69 1.31
C GLN A 172 18.74 23.04 -0.14
N TYR A 173 17.53 22.68 -0.61
CA TYR A 173 17.17 22.76 -2.02
C TYR A 173 15.96 23.67 -2.33
N THR A 174 15.29 24.18 -1.29
CA THR A 174 14.11 25.05 -1.48
C THR A 174 14.03 26.11 -0.41
N GLN A 175 13.43 27.27 -0.80
CA GLN A 175 13.02 28.33 0.11
C GLN A 175 11.50 28.30 0.37
N ARG A 176 10.77 27.35 -0.20
CA ARG A 176 9.34 27.21 0.04
C ARG A 176 9.06 26.85 1.49
N GLU A 177 7.92 27.28 1.98
CA GLU A 177 7.40 26.83 3.27
C GLU A 177 7.30 25.29 3.28
N ILE A 178 7.72 24.65 4.36
CA ILE A 178 7.56 23.20 4.58
C ILE A 178 6.47 22.99 5.61
N ARG A 179 5.36 22.41 5.20
CA ARG A 179 4.22 22.06 6.07
C ARG A 179 4.23 20.58 6.38
N ILE A 180 4.02 20.23 7.64
CA ILE A 180 3.98 18.84 8.09
C ILE A 180 2.54 18.45 8.34
N ARG A 181 2.06 17.43 7.64
CA ARG A 181 0.76 16.83 7.89
C ARG A 181 0.88 15.50 8.60
N LYS A 182 0.44 15.46 9.84
CA LYS A 182 0.33 14.20 10.60
C LYS A 182 -1.01 13.51 10.33
N LYS A 183 -1.04 12.18 10.54
CA LYS A 183 -2.23 11.34 10.29
C LYS A 183 -3.53 11.87 10.96
N ASN A 184 -3.39 12.58 12.09
CA ASN A 184 -4.50 13.11 12.87
C ASN A 184 -4.83 14.58 12.56
N SER A 185 -4.32 15.15 11.45
CA SER A 185 -4.67 16.51 11.02
C SER A 185 -6.19 16.65 10.88
N LYS A 186 -6.74 17.76 11.40
CA LYS A 186 -8.17 18.07 11.30
C LYS A 186 -8.55 18.65 9.94
N THR A 187 -7.61 19.28 9.25
CA THR A 187 -7.83 19.83 7.91
C THR A 187 -7.98 18.68 6.91
N PRO A 188 -9.00 18.67 6.05
CA PRO A 188 -9.13 17.68 5.00
C PRO A 188 -7.90 17.68 4.08
N PHE A 189 -7.39 16.51 3.71
CA PHE A 189 -6.17 16.40 2.88
C PHE A 189 -6.30 17.14 1.54
N MET A 190 -7.46 17.06 0.92
CA MET A 190 -7.74 17.73 -0.35
C MET A 190 -7.66 19.26 -0.26
N GLU A 191 -7.95 19.86 0.90
CA GLU A 191 -7.77 21.29 1.12
C GLU A 191 -6.29 21.68 1.17
N GLU A 192 -5.47 20.85 1.82
CA GLU A 192 -4.02 21.07 1.89
C GLU A 192 -3.32 20.78 0.55
N LEU A 193 -3.92 20.04 -0.37
CA LEU A 193 -3.36 19.82 -1.71
C LEU A 193 -3.51 21.04 -2.63
N LYS A 194 -4.53 21.87 -2.45
CA LYS A 194 -4.88 22.94 -3.41
C LYS A 194 -3.73 23.88 -3.76
N ASN A 195 -2.88 24.20 -2.79
CA ASN A 195 -1.73 25.10 -2.96
C ASN A 195 -0.40 24.40 -2.68
N ALA A 196 -0.37 23.09 -2.65
CA ALA A 196 0.87 22.35 -2.48
C ALA A 196 1.68 22.36 -3.78
N TRP A 197 2.95 22.73 -3.70
CA TRP A 197 3.91 22.61 -4.79
C TRP A 197 4.25 21.16 -5.09
N ALA A 198 4.48 20.40 -4.03
CA ALA A 198 4.75 18.97 -4.08
C ALA A 198 4.36 18.30 -2.77
N VAL A 199 4.11 16.99 -2.83
CA VAL A 199 3.92 16.13 -1.66
C VAL A 199 5.17 15.29 -1.46
N VAL A 200 5.68 15.22 -0.23
CA VAL A 200 6.80 14.36 0.16
C VAL A 200 6.33 13.35 1.19
N THR A 201 6.48 12.07 0.89
CA THR A 201 6.07 10.99 1.80
C THR A 201 6.95 9.75 1.61
N SER A 202 6.96 8.85 2.59
CA SER A 202 7.66 7.57 2.40
C SER A 202 6.87 6.64 1.47
N GLN A 203 5.75 6.13 1.95
CA GLN A 203 4.96 5.08 1.28
C GLN A 203 3.44 5.30 1.46
N SER A 204 3.03 6.53 1.76
CA SER A 204 1.61 6.81 2.02
C SER A 204 0.76 6.77 0.76
N THR A 205 -0.43 6.18 0.87
CA THR A 205 -1.45 6.25 -0.19
C THR A 205 -1.94 7.67 -0.49
N ALA A 206 -1.58 8.65 0.33
CA ALA A 206 -1.78 10.07 0.03
C ALA A 206 -1.02 10.52 -1.24
N ALA A 207 0.07 9.83 -1.63
CA ALA A 207 0.73 10.06 -2.90
C ALA A 207 -0.19 9.78 -4.10
N VAL A 208 -1.06 8.76 -4.02
CA VAL A 208 -2.06 8.49 -5.07
C VAL A 208 -3.01 9.67 -5.23
N ASP A 209 -3.57 10.12 -4.10
CA ASP A 209 -4.50 11.25 -4.10
C ASP A 209 -3.83 12.53 -4.64
N ALA A 210 -2.56 12.79 -4.26
CA ALA A 210 -1.79 13.94 -4.74
C ALA A 210 -1.58 13.87 -6.26
N ILE A 211 -1.04 12.77 -6.77
CA ILE A 211 -0.71 12.58 -8.18
C ILE A 211 -1.96 12.67 -9.07
N LEU A 212 -3.08 12.05 -8.64
CA LEU A 212 -4.35 12.13 -9.36
C LEU A 212 -4.93 13.56 -9.37
N ASN A 213 -4.69 14.34 -8.32
CA ASN A 213 -5.10 15.73 -8.25
C ASN A 213 -4.09 16.72 -8.87
N GLY A 214 -3.10 16.22 -9.59
CA GLY A 214 -2.14 17.04 -10.33
C GLY A 214 -1.05 17.66 -9.47
N VAL A 215 -0.79 17.14 -8.26
CA VAL A 215 0.33 17.56 -7.40
C VAL A 215 1.43 16.51 -7.50
N PRO A 216 2.67 16.90 -7.91
CA PRO A 216 3.78 15.96 -8.01
C PRO A 216 4.16 15.41 -6.63
N SER A 217 4.67 14.18 -6.61
CA SER A 217 5.04 13.49 -5.37
C SER A 217 6.51 13.08 -5.36
N PHE A 218 7.10 13.11 -4.17
CA PHE A 218 8.40 12.54 -3.84
C PHE A 218 8.21 11.41 -2.82
N CYS A 219 8.85 10.28 -3.03
CA CYS A 219 8.66 9.09 -2.20
C CYS A 219 9.93 8.28 -2.04
N ASP A 220 9.91 7.32 -1.11
CA ASP A 220 11.02 6.37 -0.94
C ASP A 220 11.01 5.28 -2.03
N ASN A 221 12.16 4.64 -2.24
CA ASN A 221 12.37 3.60 -3.26
C ASN A 221 11.44 2.38 -3.18
N MET A 222 10.75 2.19 -2.05
CA MET A 222 9.82 1.08 -1.87
C MET A 222 8.35 1.50 -2.00
N SER A 223 8.08 2.73 -2.43
CA SER A 223 6.73 3.23 -2.63
C SER A 223 6.11 2.71 -3.93
N PHE A 224 4.83 2.43 -3.90
CA PHE A 224 4.05 2.15 -5.12
C PHE A 224 3.93 3.38 -6.03
N ALA A 225 4.28 4.57 -5.56
CA ALA A 225 4.29 5.80 -6.37
C ALA A 225 5.58 6.00 -7.18
N ILE A 226 6.62 5.19 -6.98
CA ILE A 226 7.91 5.28 -7.70
C ILE A 226 7.77 5.48 -9.21
N PRO A 227 6.90 4.74 -9.94
CA PRO A 227 6.83 4.88 -11.39
C PRO A 227 6.43 6.28 -11.87
N VAL A 228 5.86 7.10 -10.98
CA VAL A 228 5.30 8.43 -11.29
C VAL A 228 5.74 9.50 -10.29
N SER A 229 6.84 9.27 -9.58
CA SER A 229 7.37 10.16 -8.52
C SER A 229 8.88 10.25 -8.59
N HIS A 230 9.46 11.27 -7.95
CA HIS A 230 10.88 11.31 -7.66
C HIS A 230 11.22 10.70 -6.30
N THR A 231 12.46 10.20 -6.20
CA THR A 231 13.06 9.78 -4.92
C THR A 231 14.15 10.75 -4.42
N ASP A 232 14.66 11.59 -5.32
CA ASP A 232 15.70 12.56 -5.00
C ASP A 232 15.10 13.93 -4.66
N LEU A 233 15.19 14.30 -3.38
CA LEU A 233 14.69 15.59 -2.87
C LEU A 233 15.48 16.80 -3.38
N SER A 234 16.66 16.62 -3.98
CA SER A 234 17.40 17.73 -4.60
C SER A 234 16.67 18.33 -5.81
N LEU A 235 15.74 17.57 -6.40
CA LEU A 235 14.90 17.95 -7.53
C LEU A 235 13.56 18.59 -7.12
N ILE A 236 13.41 19.00 -5.86
CA ILE A 236 12.13 19.48 -5.32
C ILE A 236 11.58 20.71 -6.07
N GLU A 237 12.44 21.56 -6.61
CA GLU A 237 12.03 22.74 -7.42
C GLU A 237 11.81 22.40 -8.91
N THR A 238 12.21 21.20 -9.34
CA THR A 238 12.00 20.67 -10.69
C THR A 238 11.30 19.31 -10.65
N PRO A 239 10.06 19.24 -10.12
CA PRO A 239 9.38 17.98 -9.96
C PRO A 239 9.15 17.23 -11.27
N PHE A 240 9.05 15.92 -11.17
CA PHE A 240 8.70 15.06 -12.30
C PHE A 240 7.19 15.15 -12.61
N TYR A 241 6.86 15.29 -13.89
CA TYR A 241 5.49 15.36 -14.41
C TYR A 241 5.27 14.22 -15.40
N PRO A 242 5.04 12.99 -14.93
CA PRO A 242 4.97 11.81 -15.80
C PRO A 242 3.72 11.77 -16.68
N ASP A 243 3.87 11.23 -17.89
CA ASP A 243 2.78 11.05 -18.85
C ASP A 243 1.99 9.75 -18.60
N ASN A 244 2.62 8.78 -17.93
CA ASN A 244 2.12 7.41 -17.73
C ASN A 244 1.26 7.22 -16.47
N ARG A 245 0.67 8.29 -15.93
CA ARG A 245 -0.17 8.22 -14.73
C ARG A 245 -1.40 7.30 -14.90
N GLU A 246 -1.94 7.25 -16.13
CA GLU A 246 -3.07 6.37 -16.42
C GLU A 246 -2.68 4.91 -16.33
N ASP A 247 -1.59 4.50 -16.95
CA ASP A 247 -1.07 3.12 -16.86
C ASP A 247 -0.71 2.74 -15.42
N TRP A 248 -0.15 3.70 -14.68
CA TRP A 248 0.19 3.50 -13.28
C TRP A 248 -1.04 3.27 -12.40
N ILE A 249 -2.07 4.11 -12.51
CA ILE A 249 -3.29 3.94 -11.69
C ILE A 249 -4.03 2.66 -12.11
N ASP A 250 -4.08 2.33 -13.38
CA ASP A 250 -4.64 1.07 -13.88
C ASP A 250 -3.92 -0.14 -13.28
N SER A 251 -2.59 -0.06 -13.19
CA SER A 251 -1.77 -1.06 -12.53
C SER A 251 -2.11 -1.22 -11.04
N LEU A 252 -2.23 -0.12 -10.29
CA LEU A 252 -2.63 -0.17 -8.89
C LEU A 252 -4.03 -0.77 -8.70
N LEU A 253 -4.99 -0.33 -9.51
CA LEU A 253 -6.39 -0.83 -9.47
C LEU A 253 -6.47 -2.31 -9.82
N SER A 254 -5.63 -2.80 -10.73
CA SER A 254 -5.61 -4.21 -11.11
C SER A 254 -5.14 -5.12 -9.97
N ASN A 255 -4.37 -4.58 -9.02
CA ASN A 255 -3.82 -5.30 -7.86
C ASN A 255 -4.57 -4.99 -6.55
N GLN A 256 -5.76 -4.42 -6.65
CA GLN A 256 -6.71 -4.34 -5.53
C GLN A 256 -8.02 -5.03 -5.91
N TYR A 257 -8.70 -5.61 -4.92
CA TYR A 257 -9.84 -6.51 -5.12
C TYR A 257 -10.97 -6.16 -4.16
N THR A 258 -12.21 -6.23 -4.64
CA THR A 258 -13.40 -6.16 -3.78
C THR A 258 -13.54 -7.46 -3.00
N MET A 259 -14.32 -7.42 -1.91
CA MET A 259 -14.58 -8.63 -1.12
C MET A 259 -15.21 -9.74 -1.96
N SER A 260 -16.16 -9.42 -2.83
CA SER A 260 -16.78 -10.40 -3.72
C SER A 260 -15.77 -11.05 -4.69
N GLU A 261 -14.77 -10.30 -5.18
CA GLU A 261 -13.70 -10.84 -6.03
C GLU A 261 -12.73 -11.76 -5.25
N ILE A 262 -12.59 -11.53 -3.95
CA ILE A 262 -11.80 -12.38 -3.06
C ILE A 262 -12.56 -13.66 -2.76
N GLU A 263 -13.83 -13.54 -2.39
CA GLU A 263 -14.70 -14.66 -2.00
C GLU A 263 -14.96 -15.64 -3.15
N ASN A 264 -15.16 -15.14 -4.37
CA ASN A 264 -15.41 -15.98 -5.56
C ASN A 264 -14.13 -16.56 -6.19
N GLY A 265 -12.95 -16.28 -5.63
CA GLY A 265 -11.66 -16.81 -6.06
C GLY A 265 -11.02 -16.09 -7.26
N PHE A 266 -11.61 -15.00 -7.77
CA PHE A 266 -11.03 -14.22 -8.86
C PHE A 266 -9.62 -13.72 -8.49
N ALA A 267 -9.47 -13.15 -7.29
CA ALA A 267 -8.18 -12.65 -6.80
C ALA A 267 -7.10 -13.74 -6.78
N TRP A 268 -7.43 -14.93 -6.28
CA TRP A 268 -6.52 -16.08 -6.28
C TRP A 268 -6.17 -16.54 -7.69
N ASN A 269 -7.16 -16.75 -8.55
CA ASN A 269 -6.95 -17.23 -9.92
C ASN A 269 -6.08 -16.30 -10.75
N ARG A 270 -6.17 -14.97 -10.51
CA ARG A 270 -5.32 -14.00 -11.17
C ARG A 270 -3.88 -14.04 -10.67
N LEU A 271 -3.66 -14.23 -9.37
CA LEU A 271 -2.32 -14.14 -8.77
C LEU A 271 -1.51 -15.44 -8.82
N LYS A 272 -2.15 -16.59 -8.79
CA LYS A 272 -1.44 -17.87 -8.86
C LYS A 272 -0.71 -18.07 -10.19
N ASN A 273 -1.15 -17.37 -11.25
CA ASN A 273 -0.59 -17.45 -12.61
C ASN A 273 0.39 -16.29 -12.91
N LYS A 274 0.64 -15.39 -11.96
CA LYS A 274 1.68 -14.37 -11.98
C LYS A 274 2.91 -14.91 -11.25
#